data_59de91f62dba3b68c8a7cba38c21972f
#
_entry.id   59de91f62dba3b68c8a7cba38c21972f
#
_cell.length_a   1.000
_cell.length_b   1.000
_cell.length_c   1.000
_cell.angle_alpha   90.00
_cell.angle_beta   90.00
_cell.angle_gamma   90.00
#
_symmetry.space_group_name_H-M   'P 1'
#
loop_
_entity.id
_entity.type
_entity.pdbx_description
1 polymer ?
#
loop_
_entity_poly.entity_id
_entity_poly.type
_entity_poly.pdbx_seq_one_letter_code
_entity_poly.pdbx_strand_id
1 'polypeptide(L)'
;AGHATLKVFMTYDRIRVDDEQLLDVLAAAKENGAFVCVHAENHGMITWMVKRLLARGYTAPKYHAVSHPRIGEAEAFNRLISFASFLDQPVMIFHVSSAEGVEVITRARGQGLKVFAETCPQYLFLSAGDLDKPGMDGAKWICSPPMRTPADQEAIWGALERGDLQVVSSDHAPYRFDQSGKFIAGPAPNFKQIPNGMPGLAVRMPLLFDAMVSKGRLGLAKFVELTAEAPARIYNLAGKGTIAVGADADIAIWDPNKRVTLTASGMHDLAGYTPYEGREVVGWPQTVLSRGRLIVHDGQLLAKPGEGRFLARAAGEAAKGTGRMAPEFDPARNFGAKLM
;
A
#
# COMPACT_ATOMS: atom_id res chain seq x y z
N ALA A 1 10.53 -10.48 -19.87
CA ALA A 1 10.86 -11.24 -18.65
C ALA A 1 9.63 -11.49 -17.75
N GLY A 2 8.39 -11.12 -18.16
CA GLY A 2 7.16 -11.34 -17.40
C GLY A 2 6.93 -10.37 -16.23
N HIS A 3 7.62 -9.24 -16.21
CA HIS A 3 7.42 -8.14 -15.27
C HIS A 3 6.81 -6.94 -15.99
N ALA A 4 5.62 -6.53 -15.58
CA ALA A 4 4.88 -5.42 -16.20
C ALA A 4 4.57 -4.29 -15.19
N THR A 5 5.26 -4.25 -14.06
CA THR A 5 5.03 -3.27 -13.00
C THR A 5 6.36 -2.73 -12.49
N LEU A 6 6.44 -1.41 -12.32
CA LEU A 6 7.60 -0.71 -11.75
C LEU A 6 7.20 -0.05 -10.44
N LYS A 7 8.07 -0.07 -9.43
CA LYS A 7 7.90 0.72 -8.19
C LYS A 7 8.92 1.83 -8.17
N VAL A 8 8.45 3.07 -7.93
CA VAL A 8 9.30 4.26 -7.77
C VAL A 8 8.96 5.01 -6.48
N PHE A 9 9.87 5.83 -6.02
CA PHE A 9 9.76 6.57 -4.77
C PHE A 9 10.03 8.06 -4.99
N MET A 10 9.15 8.92 -4.50
CA MET A 10 9.34 10.38 -4.50
C MET A 10 10.05 10.88 -3.22
N THR A 11 10.28 9.99 -2.24
CA THR A 11 11.08 10.27 -1.05
C THR A 11 12.08 9.13 -0.78
N TYR A 12 12.82 9.18 0.32
CA TYR A 12 13.99 8.36 0.70
C TYR A 12 15.28 8.72 -0.02
N ASP A 13 16.26 9.22 0.76
CA ASP A 13 17.51 9.83 0.28
C ASP A 13 18.27 9.01 -0.78
N ARG A 14 18.21 7.66 -0.71
CA ARG A 14 19.00 6.75 -1.56
C ARG A 14 18.29 6.28 -2.83
N ILE A 15 16.95 6.34 -2.87
CA ILE A 15 16.16 5.68 -3.93
C ILE A 15 15.09 6.59 -4.55
N ARG A 16 14.96 7.82 -4.06
CA ARG A 16 14.01 8.76 -4.64
C ARG A 16 14.44 9.16 -6.06
N VAL A 17 13.45 9.36 -6.90
CA VAL A 17 13.60 10.04 -8.19
C VAL A 17 13.22 11.51 -8.03
N ASP A 18 13.85 12.40 -8.80
CA ASP A 18 13.41 13.78 -8.95
C ASP A 18 12.29 13.89 -10.02
N ASP A 19 11.84 15.11 -10.29
CA ASP A 19 10.70 15.33 -11.17
C ASP A 19 11.00 14.97 -12.64
N GLU A 20 12.22 15.27 -13.14
CA GLU A 20 12.66 14.91 -14.48
C GLU A 20 12.78 13.38 -14.61
N GLN A 21 13.44 12.73 -13.67
CA GLN A 21 13.58 11.28 -13.64
C GLN A 21 12.21 10.57 -13.54
N LEU A 22 11.26 11.15 -12.80
CA LEU A 22 9.91 10.58 -12.70
C LEU A 22 9.17 10.68 -14.06
N LEU A 23 9.30 11.80 -14.77
CA LEU A 23 8.77 11.96 -16.12
C LEU A 23 9.39 10.94 -17.08
N ASP A 24 10.71 10.76 -17.06
CA ASP A 24 11.40 9.74 -17.87
C ASP A 24 10.89 8.33 -17.59
N VAL A 25 10.70 7.98 -16.31
CA VAL A 25 10.14 6.67 -15.94
C VAL A 25 8.72 6.50 -16.45
N LEU A 26 7.87 7.53 -16.34
CA LEU A 26 6.49 7.48 -16.82
C LEU A 26 6.43 7.38 -18.35
N ALA A 27 7.29 8.12 -19.08
CA ALA A 27 7.39 8.04 -20.54
C ALA A 27 7.83 6.65 -20.99
N ALA A 28 8.91 6.13 -20.42
CA ALA A 28 9.40 4.78 -20.71
C ALA A 28 8.36 3.69 -20.36
N ALA A 29 7.62 3.87 -19.28
CA ALA A 29 6.54 2.95 -18.90
C ALA A 29 5.41 2.96 -19.94
N LYS A 30 5.01 4.13 -20.43
CA LYS A 30 4.02 4.26 -21.51
C LYS A 30 4.45 3.55 -22.77
N GLU A 31 5.67 3.77 -23.24
CA GLU A 31 6.23 3.14 -24.44
C GLU A 31 6.27 1.61 -24.34
N ASN A 32 6.56 1.08 -23.16
CA ASN A 32 6.72 -0.35 -22.92
C ASN A 32 5.47 -1.03 -22.30
N GLY A 33 4.37 -0.30 -22.13
CA GLY A 33 3.13 -0.80 -21.56
C GLY A 33 3.28 -1.23 -20.07
N ALA A 34 4.21 -0.63 -19.32
CA ALA A 34 4.40 -0.95 -17.91
C ALA A 34 3.46 -0.12 -17.02
N PHE A 35 3.10 -0.67 -15.86
CA PHE A 35 2.28 0.00 -14.86
C PHE A 35 3.16 0.53 -13.73
N VAL A 36 3.06 1.83 -13.43
CA VAL A 36 3.93 2.50 -12.44
C VAL A 36 3.21 2.64 -11.11
N CYS A 37 3.84 2.11 -10.07
CA CYS A 37 3.39 2.20 -8.69
C CYS A 37 4.30 3.16 -7.94
N VAL A 38 3.73 4.08 -7.15
CA VAL A 38 4.50 5.19 -6.58
C VAL A 38 4.27 5.33 -5.09
N HIS A 39 5.37 5.35 -4.34
CA HIS A 39 5.39 5.91 -2.98
C HIS A 39 5.54 7.42 -3.11
N ALA A 40 4.49 8.16 -2.81
CA ALA A 40 4.42 9.60 -3.06
C ALA A 40 4.27 10.39 -1.76
N GLU A 41 5.38 10.94 -1.28
CA GLU A 41 5.46 11.91 -0.19
C GLU A 41 6.43 13.04 -0.56
N ASN A 42 6.18 14.26 -0.09
CA ASN A 42 7.07 15.40 -0.35
C ASN A 42 8.36 15.30 0.46
N HIS A 43 9.44 14.91 -0.21
CA HIS A 43 10.78 14.74 0.40
C HIS A 43 11.30 16.01 1.07
N GLY A 44 11.08 17.18 0.45
CA GLY A 44 11.53 18.47 0.98
C GLY A 44 10.89 18.80 2.33
N MET A 45 9.56 18.63 2.43
CA MET A 45 8.82 18.86 3.67
C MET A 45 9.27 17.90 4.77
N ILE A 46 9.40 16.60 4.46
CA ILE A 46 9.86 15.59 5.43
C ILE A 46 11.25 15.96 5.94
N THR A 47 12.20 16.21 5.04
CA THR A 47 13.58 16.53 5.41
C THR A 47 13.66 17.81 6.25
N TRP A 48 12.89 18.83 5.91
CA TRP A 48 12.82 20.09 6.65
C TRP A 48 12.27 19.86 8.06
N MET A 49 11.18 19.09 8.21
CA MET A 49 10.60 18.77 9.51
C MET A 49 11.52 17.93 10.37
N VAL A 50 12.16 16.89 9.81
CA VAL A 50 13.12 16.03 10.51
C VAL A 50 14.25 16.88 11.10
N LYS A 51 14.87 17.75 10.29
CA LYS A 51 15.97 18.63 10.75
C LYS A 51 15.53 19.52 11.92
N ARG A 52 14.33 20.09 11.87
CA ARG A 52 13.81 20.98 12.92
C ARG A 52 13.45 20.24 14.21
N LEU A 53 12.87 19.06 14.12
CA LEU A 53 12.56 18.22 15.28
C LEU A 53 13.84 17.80 16.00
N LEU A 54 14.81 17.25 15.26
CA LEU A 54 16.08 16.80 15.84
C LEU A 54 16.89 17.94 16.45
N ALA A 55 16.96 19.10 15.80
CA ALA A 55 17.64 20.29 16.33
C ALA A 55 17.06 20.81 17.65
N ARG A 56 15.81 20.43 17.99
CA ARG A 56 15.13 20.77 19.23
C ARG A 56 15.08 19.62 20.25
N GLY A 57 15.80 18.53 19.99
CA GLY A 57 15.85 17.36 20.88
C GLY A 57 14.62 16.45 20.82
N TYR A 58 13.72 16.61 19.86
CA TYR A 58 12.56 15.73 19.65
C TYR A 58 12.99 14.46 18.92
N THR A 59 13.35 13.42 19.67
CA THR A 59 13.96 12.18 19.13
C THR A 59 13.07 10.95 19.25
N ALA A 60 12.04 10.96 20.12
CA ALA A 60 11.18 9.81 20.39
C ALA A 60 10.40 9.33 19.14
N PRO A 61 10.00 8.05 19.08
CA PRO A 61 9.28 7.45 17.95
C PRO A 61 8.06 8.24 17.48
N LYS A 62 7.28 8.84 18.37
CA LYS A 62 6.06 9.61 18.07
C LYS A 62 6.32 10.80 17.11
N TYR A 63 7.51 11.38 17.12
CA TYR A 63 7.85 12.50 16.24
C TYR A 63 8.02 12.08 14.77
N HIS A 64 8.05 10.79 14.49
CA HIS A 64 7.96 10.28 13.12
C HIS A 64 6.66 10.75 12.45
N ALA A 65 5.51 10.63 13.11
CA ALA A 65 4.25 11.11 12.56
C ALA A 65 4.23 12.63 12.30
N VAL A 66 4.88 13.41 13.19
CA VAL A 66 5.03 14.87 13.03
C VAL A 66 5.94 15.24 11.87
N SER A 67 6.95 14.41 11.57
CA SER A 67 7.91 14.67 10.51
C SER A 67 7.38 14.46 9.09
N HIS A 68 6.22 13.82 8.95
CA HIS A 68 5.56 13.53 7.67
C HIS A 68 4.23 14.29 7.55
N PRO A 69 4.26 15.58 7.16
CA PRO A 69 3.06 16.42 7.09
C PRO A 69 2.01 15.83 6.13
N ARG A 70 0.74 15.85 6.52
CA ARG A 70 -0.39 15.37 5.70
C ARG A 70 -0.46 16.07 4.35
N ILE A 71 -0.26 17.40 4.35
CA ILE A 71 -0.21 18.19 3.11
C ILE A 71 0.94 17.77 2.18
N GLY A 72 2.01 17.17 2.72
CA GLY A 72 3.12 16.64 1.93
C GLY A 72 2.75 15.38 1.13
N GLU A 73 1.82 14.60 1.63
CA GLU A 73 1.21 13.47 0.90
C GLU A 73 0.31 14.00 -0.23
N ALA A 74 -0.61 14.91 0.07
CA ALA A 74 -1.52 15.50 -0.91
C ALA A 74 -0.78 16.27 -2.02
N GLU A 75 0.29 17.01 -1.68
CA GLU A 75 1.14 17.70 -2.66
C GLU A 75 1.80 16.71 -3.60
N ALA A 76 2.43 15.66 -3.05
CA ALA A 76 3.10 14.66 -3.87
C ALA A 76 2.12 13.91 -4.79
N PHE A 77 0.90 13.63 -4.33
CA PHE A 77 -0.16 13.04 -5.16
C PHE A 77 -0.56 13.99 -6.30
N ASN A 78 -0.79 15.28 -6.02
CA ASN A 78 -1.10 16.28 -7.06
C ASN A 78 0.00 16.35 -8.12
N ARG A 79 1.26 16.38 -7.72
CA ARG A 79 2.41 16.45 -8.61
C ARG A 79 2.52 15.20 -9.48
N LEU A 80 2.44 14.01 -8.86
CA LEU A 80 2.44 12.74 -9.59
C LEU A 80 1.30 12.66 -10.60
N ILE A 81 0.08 13.06 -10.21
CA ILE A 81 -1.11 13.04 -11.08
C ILE A 81 -0.95 14.04 -12.23
N SER A 82 -0.33 15.20 -12.00
CA SER A 82 -0.03 16.16 -13.06
C SER A 82 0.89 15.57 -14.11
N PHE A 83 1.96 14.88 -13.70
CA PHE A 83 2.89 14.21 -14.61
C PHE A 83 2.23 13.03 -15.35
N ALA A 84 1.47 12.22 -14.63
CA ALA A 84 0.71 11.11 -15.18
C ALA A 84 -0.30 11.59 -16.25
N SER A 85 -1.01 12.69 -15.96
CA SER A 85 -1.94 13.32 -16.91
C SER A 85 -1.24 13.92 -18.11
N PHE A 86 -0.10 14.59 -17.90
CA PHE A 86 0.70 15.19 -18.99
C PHE A 86 1.16 14.15 -20.01
N LEU A 87 1.59 12.98 -19.50
CA LEU A 87 2.06 11.88 -20.34
C LEU A 87 0.94 10.90 -20.75
N ASP A 88 -0.28 11.04 -20.23
CA ASP A 88 -1.35 10.04 -20.35
C ASP A 88 -0.88 8.64 -19.93
N GLN A 89 -0.15 8.55 -18.82
CA GLN A 89 0.36 7.31 -18.22
C GLN A 89 -0.37 6.99 -16.92
N PRO A 90 -1.16 5.91 -16.86
CA PRO A 90 -1.81 5.49 -15.61
C PRO A 90 -0.81 5.17 -14.49
N VAL A 91 -1.18 5.50 -13.27
CA VAL A 91 -0.36 5.26 -12.07
C VAL A 91 -1.16 4.62 -10.95
N MET A 92 -0.46 3.88 -10.07
CA MET A 92 -0.96 3.38 -8.80
C MET A 92 -0.30 4.16 -7.66
N ILE A 93 -1.10 4.85 -6.87
CA ILE A 93 -0.67 5.52 -5.65
C ILE A 93 -0.74 4.50 -4.52
N PHE A 94 0.40 4.23 -3.87
CA PHE A 94 0.50 3.26 -2.78
C PHE A 94 0.10 3.86 -1.44
N HIS A 95 -0.42 3.02 -0.55
CA HIS A 95 -0.59 3.21 0.89
C HIS A 95 -1.12 4.60 1.30
N VAL A 96 -2.22 5.04 0.69
CA VAL A 96 -2.92 6.29 1.03
C VAL A 96 -3.25 6.33 2.52
N SER A 97 -2.86 7.40 3.21
CA SER A 97 -2.93 7.51 4.67
C SER A 97 -3.78 8.67 5.18
N SER A 98 -4.11 9.68 4.37
CA SER A 98 -4.77 10.91 4.80
C SER A 98 -6.04 11.24 4.01
N ALA A 99 -6.94 11.99 4.65
CA ALA A 99 -8.14 12.51 4.01
C ALA A 99 -7.81 13.45 2.83
N GLU A 100 -6.79 14.29 2.98
CA GLU A 100 -6.33 15.20 1.92
C GLU A 100 -5.80 14.42 0.71
N GLY A 101 -5.12 13.29 0.94
CA GLY A 101 -4.71 12.39 -0.14
C GLY A 101 -5.90 11.77 -0.86
N VAL A 102 -6.92 11.34 -0.12
CA VAL A 102 -8.19 10.84 -0.67
C VAL A 102 -8.86 11.88 -1.55
N GLU A 103 -8.97 13.14 -1.09
CA GLU A 103 -9.60 14.23 -1.85
C GLU A 103 -8.91 14.46 -3.21
N VAL A 104 -7.57 14.43 -3.23
CA VAL A 104 -6.80 14.58 -4.46
C VAL A 104 -7.12 13.46 -5.46
N ILE A 105 -7.15 12.22 -4.99
CA ILE A 105 -7.45 11.04 -5.81
C ILE A 105 -8.89 11.09 -6.33
N THR A 106 -9.86 11.37 -5.47
CA THR A 106 -11.28 11.48 -5.83
C THR A 106 -11.49 12.52 -6.94
N ARG A 107 -10.87 13.71 -6.79
CA ARG A 107 -10.93 14.77 -7.79
C ARG A 107 -10.35 14.34 -9.15
N ALA A 108 -9.17 13.72 -9.14
CA ALA A 108 -8.51 13.26 -10.36
C ALA A 108 -9.35 12.21 -11.09
N ARG A 109 -9.89 11.25 -10.36
CA ARG A 109 -10.77 10.21 -10.92
C ARG A 109 -12.08 10.79 -11.45
N GLY A 110 -12.67 11.76 -10.75
CA GLY A 110 -13.84 12.51 -11.21
C GLY A 110 -13.61 13.27 -12.53
N GLN A 111 -12.37 13.64 -12.84
CA GLN A 111 -11.93 14.21 -14.10
C GLN A 111 -11.66 13.15 -15.20
N GLY A 112 -11.86 11.87 -14.90
CA GLY A 112 -11.64 10.75 -15.82
C GLY A 112 -10.18 10.38 -16.01
N LEU A 113 -9.27 10.79 -15.12
CA LEU A 113 -7.88 10.36 -15.13
C LEU A 113 -7.76 8.92 -14.61
N LYS A 114 -6.90 8.12 -15.24
CA LYS A 114 -6.62 6.75 -14.80
C LYS A 114 -5.63 6.74 -13.64
N VAL A 115 -6.12 7.11 -12.46
CA VAL A 115 -5.41 7.03 -11.19
C VAL A 115 -6.00 5.89 -10.39
N PHE A 116 -5.15 4.92 -10.06
CA PHE A 116 -5.46 3.84 -9.13
C PHE A 116 -4.81 4.13 -7.79
N ALA A 117 -5.39 3.61 -6.71
CA ALA A 117 -4.86 3.81 -5.38
C ALA A 117 -5.16 2.63 -4.46
N GLU A 118 -4.26 2.44 -3.50
CA GLU A 118 -4.41 1.45 -2.45
C GLU A 118 -4.21 2.05 -1.06
N THR A 119 -4.76 1.39 -0.06
CA THR A 119 -4.44 1.62 1.34
C THR A 119 -4.03 0.32 2.02
N CYS A 120 -3.71 0.38 3.30
CA CYS A 120 -3.25 -0.76 4.08
C CYS A 120 -3.95 -0.81 5.45
N PRO A 121 -3.99 -1.97 6.15
CA PRO A 121 -4.66 -2.11 7.43
C PRO A 121 -4.23 -1.09 8.48
N GLN A 122 -2.95 -0.69 8.52
CA GLN A 122 -2.48 0.30 9.48
C GLN A 122 -3.22 1.64 9.38
N TYR A 123 -3.63 2.06 8.19
CA TYR A 123 -4.36 3.31 7.97
C TYR A 123 -5.88 3.18 8.21
N LEU A 124 -6.36 1.96 8.41
CA LEU A 124 -7.76 1.66 8.70
C LEU A 124 -8.00 1.37 10.19
N PHE A 125 -6.97 0.92 10.92
CA PHE A 125 -7.14 0.35 12.27
C PHE A 125 -6.21 0.93 13.34
N LEU A 126 -5.14 1.65 12.95
CA LEU A 126 -4.17 2.25 13.85
C LEU A 126 -4.14 3.77 13.66
N SER A 127 -3.64 4.49 14.66
CA SER A 127 -3.57 5.95 14.65
C SER A 127 -2.18 6.46 15.02
N ALA A 128 -1.92 7.74 14.81
CA ALA A 128 -0.68 8.39 15.25
C ALA A 128 -0.45 8.28 16.77
N GLY A 129 -1.53 8.16 17.55
CA GLY A 129 -1.45 7.95 19.00
C GLY A 129 -0.77 6.63 19.40
N ASP A 130 -0.77 5.64 18.51
CA ASP A 130 -0.10 4.35 18.77
C ASP A 130 1.44 4.49 18.80
N LEU A 131 2.02 5.54 18.21
CA LEU A 131 3.43 5.83 18.31
C LEU A 131 3.82 6.44 19.67
N ASP A 132 2.86 6.98 20.45
CA ASP A 132 3.13 7.60 21.74
C ASP A 132 3.09 6.56 22.88
N LYS A 133 4.09 5.70 22.88
CA LYS A 133 4.29 4.68 23.90
C LYS A 133 5.54 4.99 24.74
N PRO A 134 5.61 4.47 25.98
CA PRO A 134 6.79 4.65 26.82
C PRO A 134 8.08 4.13 26.16
N GLY A 135 9.18 4.85 26.37
CA GLY A 135 10.50 4.46 25.89
C GLY A 135 10.54 4.31 24.37
N MET A 136 11.02 3.17 23.91
CA MET A 136 11.16 2.84 22.49
C MET A 136 10.02 1.97 21.93
N ASP A 137 9.00 1.67 22.73
CA ASP A 137 7.90 0.80 22.27
C ASP A 137 7.17 1.35 21.04
N GLY A 138 7.04 2.68 20.93
CA GLY A 138 6.46 3.33 19.76
C GLY A 138 7.15 3.00 18.42
N ALA A 139 8.40 2.49 18.45
CA ALA A 139 9.11 2.07 17.26
C ALA A 139 8.43 0.91 16.50
N LYS A 140 7.59 0.11 17.19
CA LYS A 140 6.77 -0.95 16.59
C LYS A 140 5.80 -0.42 15.53
N TRP A 141 5.38 0.84 15.66
CA TRP A 141 4.38 1.50 14.79
C TRP A 141 4.98 2.49 13.80
N ILE A 142 6.31 2.56 13.67
CA ILE A 142 6.95 3.41 12.65
C ILE A 142 6.84 2.77 11.28
N CYS A 143 6.10 3.45 10.37
CA CYS A 143 6.00 3.17 8.93
C CYS A 143 5.84 4.49 8.16
N SER A 144 6.05 4.49 6.86
CA SER A 144 5.87 5.66 5.99
C SER A 144 4.95 5.34 4.80
N PRO A 145 3.89 6.15 4.61
CA PRO A 145 3.45 7.24 5.48
C PRO A 145 3.10 6.77 6.90
N PRO A 146 3.17 7.63 7.93
CA PRO A 146 2.71 7.26 9.27
C PRO A 146 1.18 7.21 9.34
N MET A 147 0.64 6.45 10.30
CA MET A 147 -0.79 6.49 10.62
C MET A 147 -1.20 7.90 11.00
N ARG A 148 -2.47 8.22 10.77
CA ARG A 148 -3.05 9.56 10.97
C ARG A 148 -4.08 9.54 12.12
N THR A 149 -5.23 10.15 11.91
CA THR A 149 -6.29 10.28 12.91
C THR A 149 -7.47 9.35 12.60
N PRO A 150 -8.39 9.11 13.54
CA PRO A 150 -9.64 8.40 13.26
C PRO A 150 -10.47 9.03 12.13
N ALA A 151 -10.44 10.36 11.97
CA ALA A 151 -11.12 11.02 10.86
C ALA A 151 -10.55 10.65 9.49
N ASP A 152 -9.22 10.43 9.42
CA ASP A 152 -8.58 9.94 8.20
C ASP A 152 -8.98 8.48 7.90
N GLN A 153 -9.11 7.66 8.93
CA GLN A 153 -9.61 6.29 8.76
C GLN A 153 -11.01 6.30 8.13
N GLU A 154 -11.92 7.16 8.61
CA GLU A 154 -13.26 7.25 8.05
C GLU A 154 -13.25 7.76 6.60
N ALA A 155 -12.40 8.73 6.27
CA ALA A 155 -12.23 9.20 4.89
C ALA A 155 -11.75 8.08 3.96
N ILE A 156 -10.78 7.26 4.41
CA ILE A 156 -10.25 6.13 3.65
C ILE A 156 -11.32 5.04 3.49
N TRP A 157 -12.06 4.69 4.55
CA TRP A 157 -13.16 3.74 4.45
C TRP A 157 -14.24 4.19 3.47
N GLY A 158 -14.64 5.47 3.50
CA GLY A 158 -15.56 6.04 2.53
C GLY A 158 -15.02 6.00 1.10
N ALA A 159 -13.71 6.20 0.91
CA ALA A 159 -13.07 6.10 -0.40
C ALA A 159 -13.04 4.66 -0.95
N LEU A 160 -12.85 3.66 -0.08
CA LEU A 160 -12.98 2.23 -0.45
C LEU A 160 -14.42 1.88 -0.85
N GLU A 161 -15.40 2.40 -0.12
CA GLU A 161 -16.83 2.20 -0.41
C GLU A 161 -17.20 2.75 -1.80
N ARG A 162 -16.83 4.01 -2.08
CA ARG A 162 -17.10 4.68 -3.36
C ARG A 162 -16.28 4.14 -4.53
N GLY A 163 -15.20 3.36 -4.25
CA GLY A 163 -14.27 2.86 -5.26
C GLY A 163 -13.21 3.88 -5.70
N ASP A 164 -12.99 4.95 -4.94
CA ASP A 164 -11.88 5.88 -5.15
C ASP A 164 -10.53 5.20 -4.89
N LEU A 165 -10.47 4.32 -3.89
CA LEU A 165 -9.39 3.36 -3.64
C LEU A 165 -9.87 1.96 -4.02
N GLN A 166 -9.04 1.19 -4.74
CA GLN A 166 -9.44 -0.09 -5.34
C GLN A 166 -8.82 -1.30 -4.67
N VAL A 167 -7.79 -1.12 -3.85
CA VAL A 167 -7.02 -2.23 -3.26
C VAL A 167 -6.74 -1.95 -1.79
N VAL A 168 -6.80 -3.00 -0.98
CA VAL A 168 -6.22 -3.00 0.36
C VAL A 168 -5.06 -4.00 0.40
N SER A 169 -3.83 -3.48 0.34
CA SER A 169 -2.59 -4.26 0.43
C SER A 169 -2.10 -4.38 1.88
N SER A 170 -0.88 -4.80 2.12
CA SER A 170 -0.35 -4.94 3.49
C SER A 170 0.79 -3.98 3.81
N ASP A 171 1.53 -3.53 2.82
CA ASP A 171 2.82 -2.85 3.00
C ASP A 171 3.71 -3.57 4.03
N HIS A 172 3.75 -4.90 3.95
CA HIS A 172 4.43 -5.77 4.91
C HIS A 172 5.94 -5.57 4.83
N ALA A 173 6.52 -4.96 5.88
CA ALA A 173 7.95 -4.74 6.04
C ALA A 173 8.37 -5.15 7.47
N PRO A 174 8.63 -6.45 7.71
CA PRO A 174 8.72 -7.05 9.04
C PRO A 174 10.12 -6.88 9.66
N TYR A 175 10.52 -5.65 9.92
CA TYR A 175 11.73 -5.39 10.69
C TYR A 175 11.59 -5.98 12.09
N ARG A 176 12.55 -6.79 12.51
CA ARG A 176 12.60 -7.37 13.87
C ARG A 176 12.67 -6.26 14.92
N PHE A 177 12.07 -6.51 16.08
CA PHE A 177 12.14 -5.57 17.22
C PHE A 177 13.40 -5.80 18.05
N ASP A 178 14.55 -5.78 17.40
CA ASP A 178 15.88 -5.98 17.97
C ASP A 178 16.95 -5.20 17.19
N GLN A 179 18.23 -5.43 17.51
CA GLN A 179 19.38 -4.77 16.90
C GLN A 179 19.59 -5.17 15.42
N SER A 180 18.98 -6.25 14.94
CA SER A 180 19.02 -6.62 13.52
C SER A 180 17.95 -5.89 12.69
N GLY A 181 17.04 -5.20 13.32
CA GLY A 181 15.89 -4.54 12.72
C GLY A 181 15.70 -3.10 13.22
N LYS A 182 14.68 -2.86 14.04
CA LYS A 182 14.28 -1.50 14.49
C LYS A 182 15.40 -0.77 15.25
N PHE A 183 16.32 -1.46 15.87
CA PHE A 183 17.42 -0.90 16.66
C PHE A 183 18.79 -1.04 16.01
N ILE A 184 18.85 -1.15 14.68
CA ILE A 184 20.13 -1.30 13.92
C ILE A 184 21.09 -0.11 14.15
N ALA A 185 20.56 1.06 14.47
CA ALA A 185 21.36 2.26 14.77
C ALA A 185 21.72 2.40 16.27
N GLY A 186 21.47 1.36 17.08
CA GLY A 186 21.75 1.33 18.53
C GLY A 186 20.48 1.17 19.37
N PRO A 187 20.61 1.10 20.71
CA PRO A 187 19.50 0.76 21.60
C PRO A 187 18.45 1.88 21.76
N ALA A 188 18.81 3.14 21.46
CA ALA A 188 17.95 4.30 21.58
C ALA A 188 18.07 5.21 20.35
N PRO A 189 17.76 4.73 19.13
CA PRO A 189 17.82 5.54 17.92
C PRO A 189 16.79 6.66 17.96
N ASN A 190 17.07 7.78 17.30
CA ASN A 190 16.03 8.76 17.07
C ASN A 190 15.06 8.25 16.00
N PHE A 191 13.86 8.85 15.91
CA PHE A 191 12.79 8.39 15.02
C PHE A 191 13.21 8.30 13.55
N LYS A 192 14.15 9.10 13.05
CA LYS A 192 14.67 9.05 11.66
C LYS A 192 15.58 7.85 11.41
N GLN A 193 16.23 7.34 12.46
CA GLN A 193 17.16 6.20 12.37
C GLN A 193 16.44 4.85 12.48
N ILE A 194 15.17 4.85 12.92
CA ILE A 194 14.37 3.63 13.03
C ILE A 194 13.88 3.24 11.65
N PRO A 195 14.13 2.02 11.15
CA PRO A 195 13.61 1.56 9.87
C PRO A 195 12.09 1.66 9.78
N ASN A 196 11.60 2.22 8.67
CA ASN A 196 10.16 2.37 8.40
C ASN A 196 9.59 1.05 7.90
N GLY A 197 8.58 0.54 8.57
CA GLY A 197 7.85 -0.65 8.19
C GLY A 197 7.36 -1.47 9.37
N MET A 198 6.28 -2.20 9.16
CA MET A 198 5.60 -3.02 10.17
C MET A 198 5.24 -4.38 9.59
N PRO A 199 5.16 -5.45 10.43
CA PRO A 199 4.53 -6.69 10.01
C PRO A 199 3.03 -6.49 9.84
N GLY A 200 2.44 -7.03 8.77
CA GLY A 200 1.00 -6.85 8.48
C GLY A 200 0.40 -7.94 7.59
N LEU A 201 1.24 -8.79 6.97
CA LEU A 201 0.73 -9.76 5.98
C LEU A 201 -0.23 -10.78 6.60
N ALA A 202 0.13 -11.38 7.73
CA ALA A 202 -0.65 -12.41 8.38
C ALA A 202 -2.00 -11.90 8.93
N VAL A 203 -2.07 -10.62 9.30
CA VAL A 203 -3.26 -10.00 9.92
C VAL A 203 -4.16 -9.27 8.92
N ARG A 204 -3.69 -8.96 7.70
CA ARG A 204 -4.43 -8.17 6.71
C ARG A 204 -5.82 -8.73 6.46
N MET A 205 -5.90 -9.98 6.06
CA MET A 205 -7.18 -10.61 5.69
C MET A 205 -8.13 -10.76 6.90
N PRO A 206 -7.70 -11.25 8.06
CA PRO A 206 -8.55 -11.32 9.26
C PRO A 206 -9.07 -9.97 9.75
N LEU A 207 -8.25 -8.92 9.76
CA LEU A 207 -8.68 -7.58 10.14
C LEU A 207 -9.76 -7.02 9.21
N LEU A 208 -9.57 -7.21 7.90
CA LEU A 208 -10.53 -6.76 6.89
C LEU A 208 -11.82 -7.59 6.95
N PHE A 209 -11.73 -8.91 7.13
CA PHE A 209 -12.91 -9.76 7.26
C PHE A 209 -13.75 -9.38 8.49
N ASP A 210 -13.10 -9.20 9.64
CA ASP A 210 -13.76 -8.75 10.87
C ASP A 210 -14.51 -7.43 10.67
N ALA A 211 -13.85 -6.42 10.09
CA ALA A 211 -14.45 -5.11 9.90
C ALA A 211 -15.55 -5.11 8.82
N MET A 212 -15.27 -5.71 7.66
CA MET A 212 -16.11 -5.59 6.48
C MET A 212 -17.25 -6.58 6.48
N VAL A 213 -17.00 -7.83 6.91
CA VAL A 213 -17.97 -8.93 6.84
C VAL A 213 -18.64 -9.14 8.19
N SER A 214 -17.85 -9.43 9.25
CA SER A 214 -18.42 -9.78 10.56
C SER A 214 -19.12 -8.60 11.23
N LYS A 215 -18.57 -7.38 11.09
CA LYS A 215 -19.16 -6.13 11.59
C LYS A 215 -20.01 -5.39 10.53
N GLY A 216 -20.07 -5.92 9.31
CA GLY A 216 -20.96 -5.44 8.26
C GLY A 216 -20.59 -4.08 7.65
N ARG A 217 -19.36 -3.61 7.78
CA ARG A 217 -18.99 -2.25 7.33
C ARG A 217 -19.15 -2.06 5.81
N LEU A 218 -18.67 -3.01 4.99
CA LEU A 218 -18.77 -2.97 3.52
C LEU A 218 -19.31 -4.27 2.90
N GLY A 219 -19.41 -5.34 3.69
CA GLY A 219 -19.91 -6.64 3.28
C GLY A 219 -18.92 -7.51 2.50
N LEU A 220 -19.35 -8.75 2.24
CA LEU A 220 -18.51 -9.80 1.65
C LEU A 220 -18.08 -9.48 0.21
N ALA A 221 -18.99 -8.97 -0.62
CA ALA A 221 -18.68 -8.66 -2.02
C ALA A 221 -17.54 -7.63 -2.13
N LYS A 222 -17.61 -6.54 -1.33
CA LYS A 222 -16.58 -5.52 -1.31
C LYS A 222 -15.26 -6.04 -0.71
N PHE A 223 -15.32 -6.93 0.28
CA PHE A 223 -14.14 -7.61 0.81
C PHE A 223 -13.39 -8.39 -0.29
N VAL A 224 -14.10 -9.19 -1.08
CA VAL A 224 -13.51 -9.96 -2.18
C VAL A 224 -13.02 -9.05 -3.31
N GLU A 225 -13.79 -8.02 -3.66
CA GLU A 225 -13.38 -7.03 -4.66
C GLU A 225 -12.02 -6.39 -4.30
N LEU A 226 -11.89 -5.84 -3.09
CA LEU A 226 -10.70 -5.08 -2.67
C LEU A 226 -9.46 -5.93 -2.40
N THR A 227 -9.64 -7.23 -2.09
CA THR A 227 -8.54 -8.11 -1.66
C THR A 227 -8.13 -9.15 -2.70
N ALA A 228 -8.97 -9.42 -3.70
CA ALA A 228 -8.73 -10.47 -4.70
C ALA A 228 -9.03 -10.00 -6.13
N GLU A 229 -10.27 -9.59 -6.44
CA GLU A 229 -10.70 -9.29 -7.79
C GLU A 229 -10.00 -8.06 -8.38
N ALA A 230 -10.06 -6.92 -7.69
CA ALA A 230 -9.47 -5.67 -8.19
C ALA A 230 -7.93 -5.76 -8.29
N PRO A 231 -7.17 -6.30 -7.32
CA PRO A 231 -5.74 -6.56 -7.49
C PRO A 231 -5.45 -7.43 -8.71
N ALA A 232 -6.18 -8.53 -8.93
CA ALA A 232 -5.96 -9.42 -10.06
C ALA A 232 -6.20 -8.70 -11.40
N ARG A 233 -7.26 -7.91 -11.51
CA ARG A 233 -7.59 -7.12 -12.70
C ARG A 233 -6.57 -6.00 -12.95
N ILE A 234 -6.23 -5.21 -11.93
CA ILE A 234 -5.32 -4.07 -12.07
C ILE A 234 -3.91 -4.54 -12.45
N TYR A 235 -3.43 -5.59 -11.79
CA TYR A 235 -2.09 -6.14 -12.05
C TYR A 235 -2.06 -7.19 -13.17
N ASN A 236 -3.17 -7.41 -13.87
CA ASN A 236 -3.31 -8.37 -14.97
C ASN A 236 -2.81 -9.78 -14.60
N LEU A 237 -3.33 -10.32 -13.50
CA LEU A 237 -3.00 -11.67 -13.01
C LEU A 237 -3.94 -12.68 -13.68
N ALA A 238 -3.52 -13.25 -14.79
CA ALA A 238 -4.32 -14.22 -15.53
C ALA A 238 -4.75 -15.41 -14.66
N GLY A 239 -6.05 -15.75 -14.70
CA GLY A 239 -6.62 -16.88 -13.96
C GLY A 239 -6.75 -16.67 -12.45
N LYS A 240 -6.58 -15.44 -11.94
CA LYS A 240 -6.66 -15.11 -10.51
C LYS A 240 -7.83 -14.17 -10.19
N GLY A 241 -8.20 -14.09 -8.91
CA GLY A 241 -9.16 -13.13 -8.38
C GLY A 241 -10.63 -13.50 -8.60
N THR A 242 -10.94 -14.67 -9.16
CA THR A 242 -12.30 -15.14 -9.41
C THR A 242 -12.44 -16.64 -9.21
N ILE A 243 -13.64 -17.08 -8.89
CA ILE A 243 -14.02 -18.49 -8.87
C ILE A 243 -14.84 -18.74 -10.15
N ALA A 244 -14.18 -19.29 -11.18
CA ALA A 244 -14.79 -19.57 -12.46
C ALA A 244 -14.13 -20.80 -13.11
N VAL A 245 -14.81 -21.46 -14.04
CA VAL A 245 -14.23 -22.56 -14.85
C VAL A 245 -13.05 -22.03 -15.65
N GLY A 246 -11.89 -22.68 -15.51
CA GLY A 246 -10.63 -22.27 -16.15
C GLY A 246 -9.76 -21.31 -15.33
N ALA A 247 -10.25 -20.79 -14.20
CA ALA A 247 -9.42 -20.04 -13.25
C ALA A 247 -8.68 -21.01 -12.31
N ASP A 248 -7.57 -20.53 -11.74
CA ASP A 248 -6.86 -21.24 -10.68
C ASP A 248 -7.73 -21.34 -9.42
N ALA A 249 -7.84 -22.52 -8.85
CA ALA A 249 -8.57 -22.74 -7.60
C ALA A 249 -7.73 -22.28 -6.39
N ASP A 250 -7.46 -20.97 -6.31
CA ASP A 250 -6.89 -20.30 -5.15
C ASP A 250 -8.04 -19.84 -4.25
N ILE A 251 -8.40 -20.67 -3.27
CA ILE A 251 -9.64 -20.54 -2.52
C ILE A 251 -9.34 -20.52 -1.03
N ALA A 252 -9.91 -19.55 -0.31
CA ALA A 252 -9.92 -19.52 1.15
C ALA A 252 -11.35 -19.80 1.66
N ILE A 253 -11.52 -20.84 2.46
CA ILE A 253 -12.77 -21.19 3.14
C ILE A 253 -12.68 -20.64 4.57
N TRP A 254 -13.65 -19.82 4.94
CA TRP A 254 -13.65 -19.08 6.20
C TRP A 254 -14.66 -19.70 7.18
N ASP A 255 -14.25 -19.78 8.45
CA ASP A 255 -15.20 -19.91 9.56
C ASP A 255 -15.59 -18.48 10.00
N PRO A 256 -16.82 -18.02 9.71
CA PRO A 256 -17.24 -16.64 9.99
C PRO A 256 -17.44 -16.36 11.48
N ASN A 257 -17.51 -17.40 12.32
CA ASN A 257 -17.79 -17.28 13.74
C ASN A 257 -16.53 -17.45 14.62
N LYS A 258 -15.41 -17.91 14.05
CA LYS A 258 -14.19 -18.15 14.78
C LYS A 258 -13.61 -16.85 15.32
N ARG A 259 -13.42 -16.80 16.65
CA ARG A 259 -12.77 -15.68 17.36
C ARG A 259 -11.30 -15.98 17.55
N VAL A 260 -10.45 -15.03 17.23
CA VAL A 260 -8.99 -15.15 17.40
C VAL A 260 -8.45 -13.86 17.97
N THR A 261 -7.67 -13.97 19.06
CA THR A 261 -6.87 -12.87 19.57
C THR A 261 -5.53 -12.85 18.85
N LEU A 262 -5.22 -11.73 18.19
CA LEU A 262 -3.96 -11.57 17.46
C LEU A 262 -2.80 -11.46 18.44
N THR A 263 -1.78 -12.27 18.24
CA THR A 263 -0.56 -12.28 19.08
C THR A 263 0.68 -12.45 18.21
N ALA A 264 1.81 -11.91 18.66
CA ALA A 264 3.08 -12.07 17.96
C ALA A 264 3.46 -13.55 17.77
N SER A 265 3.16 -14.41 18.76
CA SER A 265 3.43 -15.84 18.70
C SER A 265 2.56 -16.58 17.67
N GLY A 266 1.41 -16.02 17.30
CA GLY A 266 0.53 -16.56 16.25
C GLY A 266 0.89 -16.10 14.83
N MET A 267 1.86 -15.18 14.69
CA MET A 267 2.32 -14.69 13.38
C MET A 267 3.49 -15.53 12.86
N HIS A 268 3.64 -15.60 11.55
CA HIS A 268 4.66 -16.41 10.89
C HIS A 268 5.77 -15.56 10.25
N ASP A 269 5.86 -14.26 10.59
CA ASP A 269 6.77 -13.30 9.95
C ASP A 269 8.10 -13.11 10.68
N LEU A 270 8.29 -13.73 11.82
CA LEU A 270 9.52 -13.67 12.64
C LEU A 270 9.93 -12.25 13.10
N ALA A 271 9.05 -11.27 13.02
CA ALA A 271 9.33 -9.90 13.48
C ALA A 271 9.47 -9.80 15.01
N GLY A 272 8.87 -10.75 15.73
CA GLY A 272 8.86 -10.80 17.19
C GLY A 272 7.84 -9.86 17.84
N TYR A 273 7.00 -9.23 17.05
CA TYR A 273 5.87 -8.41 17.51
C TYR A 273 4.79 -8.31 16.42
N THR A 274 3.60 -7.90 16.81
CA THR A 274 2.57 -7.41 15.89
C THR A 274 2.03 -6.07 16.39
N PRO A 275 1.80 -5.07 15.50
CA PRO A 275 1.17 -3.81 15.90
C PRO A 275 -0.27 -3.98 16.40
N TYR A 276 -0.85 -5.14 16.22
CA TYR A 276 -2.23 -5.49 16.55
C TYR A 276 -2.34 -6.44 17.74
N GLU A 277 -1.29 -6.53 18.57
CA GLU A 277 -1.24 -7.40 19.74
C GLU A 277 -2.46 -7.23 20.65
N GLY A 278 -3.08 -8.36 21.02
CA GLY A 278 -4.26 -8.39 21.91
C GLY A 278 -5.59 -8.04 21.23
N ARG A 279 -5.60 -7.68 19.94
CA ARG A 279 -6.84 -7.38 19.23
C ARG A 279 -7.60 -8.66 18.88
N GLU A 280 -8.88 -8.73 19.27
CA GLU A 280 -9.77 -9.80 18.86
C GLU A 280 -10.36 -9.50 17.46
N VAL A 281 -10.39 -10.53 16.62
CA VAL A 281 -11.07 -10.54 15.31
C VAL A 281 -12.05 -11.70 15.24
N VAL A 282 -13.12 -11.51 14.47
CA VAL A 282 -14.14 -12.52 14.21
C VAL A 282 -14.11 -12.87 12.73
N GLY A 283 -14.05 -14.18 12.45
CA GLY A 283 -13.83 -14.72 11.11
C GLY A 283 -12.36 -15.04 10.86
N TRP A 284 -12.10 -16.31 10.51
CA TRP A 284 -10.74 -16.79 10.28
C TRP A 284 -10.70 -17.80 9.13
N PRO A 285 -9.69 -17.77 8.25
CA PRO A 285 -9.56 -18.76 7.19
C PRO A 285 -9.23 -20.13 7.81
N GLN A 286 -10.12 -21.09 7.63
CA GLN A 286 -9.98 -22.46 8.12
C GLN A 286 -9.20 -23.31 7.13
N THR A 287 -9.55 -23.21 5.84
CA THR A 287 -8.93 -24.00 4.77
C THR A 287 -8.48 -23.09 3.65
N VAL A 288 -7.25 -23.29 3.17
CA VAL A 288 -6.70 -22.55 2.03
C VAL A 288 -6.20 -23.52 0.97
N LEU A 289 -6.65 -23.31 -0.26
CA LEU A 289 -6.21 -24.03 -1.44
C LEU A 289 -5.37 -23.10 -2.34
N SER A 290 -4.34 -23.63 -2.95
CA SER A 290 -3.58 -22.99 -4.02
C SER A 290 -3.56 -23.89 -5.25
N ARG A 291 -4.12 -23.41 -6.35
CA ARG A 291 -4.32 -24.18 -7.58
C ARG A 291 -4.98 -25.56 -7.32
N GLY A 292 -6.03 -25.56 -6.49
CA GLY A 292 -6.78 -26.76 -6.12
C GLY A 292 -6.12 -27.68 -5.09
N ARG A 293 -4.90 -27.34 -4.63
CA ARG A 293 -4.18 -28.13 -3.66
C ARG A 293 -4.33 -27.54 -2.26
N LEU A 294 -4.65 -28.37 -1.30
CA LEU A 294 -4.77 -27.99 0.10
C LEU A 294 -3.39 -27.57 0.64
N ILE A 295 -3.25 -26.32 1.08
CA ILE A 295 -1.99 -25.76 1.60
C ILE A 295 -2.06 -25.37 3.07
N VAL A 296 -3.26 -25.07 3.59
CA VAL A 296 -3.52 -24.85 5.01
C VAL A 296 -4.85 -25.48 5.40
N HIS A 297 -4.90 -26.15 6.54
CA HIS A 297 -6.13 -26.66 7.14
C HIS A 297 -6.04 -26.59 8.66
N ASP A 298 -7.04 -25.98 9.31
CA ASP A 298 -7.11 -25.78 10.77
C ASP A 298 -5.80 -25.25 11.39
N GLY A 299 -5.17 -24.26 10.72
CA GLY A 299 -3.94 -23.63 11.15
C GLY A 299 -2.67 -24.44 10.86
N GLN A 300 -2.79 -25.64 10.31
CA GLN A 300 -1.64 -26.46 9.93
C GLN A 300 -1.18 -26.15 8.50
N LEU A 301 0.10 -25.82 8.33
CA LEU A 301 0.72 -25.64 7.01
C LEU A 301 1.03 -27.02 6.42
N LEU A 302 0.44 -27.32 5.26
CA LEU A 302 0.59 -28.56 4.52
C LEU A 302 1.44 -28.39 3.24
N ALA A 303 1.72 -27.13 2.84
CA ALA A 303 2.55 -26.83 1.70
C ALA A 303 4.03 -27.12 1.99
N LYS A 304 4.77 -27.46 0.92
CA LYS A 304 6.21 -27.71 0.99
C LYS A 304 6.99 -26.61 0.25
N PRO A 305 8.23 -26.32 0.65
CA PRO A 305 9.10 -25.43 -0.13
C PRO A 305 9.23 -25.89 -1.59
N GLY A 306 9.29 -24.93 -2.52
CA GLY A 306 9.43 -25.19 -3.95
C GLY A 306 8.12 -25.43 -4.72
N GLU A 307 6.98 -25.46 -4.07
CA GLU A 307 5.66 -25.67 -4.72
C GLU A 307 5.05 -24.40 -5.34
N GLY A 308 5.62 -23.22 -5.06
CA GLY A 308 5.26 -21.96 -5.69
C GLY A 308 5.63 -21.91 -7.17
N ARG A 309 4.91 -21.08 -7.95
CA ARG A 309 5.21 -20.82 -9.37
C ARG A 309 5.26 -19.31 -9.59
N PHE A 310 6.24 -18.87 -10.37
CA PHE A 310 6.26 -17.50 -10.86
C PHE A 310 5.10 -17.28 -11.83
N LEU A 311 4.28 -16.26 -11.58
CA LEU A 311 3.20 -15.84 -12.46
C LEU A 311 3.71 -14.70 -13.36
N ALA A 312 4.11 -15.04 -14.58
CA ALA A 312 4.50 -14.06 -15.59
C ALA A 312 3.29 -13.19 -15.96
N ARG A 313 3.52 -11.88 -16.08
CA ARG A 313 2.48 -10.91 -16.43
C ARG A 313 2.88 -10.11 -17.66
N ALA A 314 1.90 -9.84 -18.51
CA ALA A 314 1.96 -8.84 -19.56
C ALA A 314 1.34 -7.51 -19.08
N ALA A 315 1.50 -6.45 -19.86
CA ALA A 315 0.77 -5.21 -19.66
C ALA A 315 -0.74 -5.46 -19.69
N GLY A 316 -1.46 -4.87 -18.71
CA GLY A 316 -2.92 -4.97 -18.62
C GLY A 316 -3.60 -3.65 -19.01
N GLU A 317 -4.94 -3.66 -19.02
CA GLU A 317 -5.75 -2.47 -19.32
C GLU A 317 -5.50 -1.31 -18.34
N ALA A 318 -5.11 -1.61 -17.09
CA ALA A 318 -4.77 -0.59 -16.10
C ALA A 318 -3.53 0.23 -16.49
N ALA A 319 -2.61 -0.33 -17.29
CA ALA A 319 -1.40 0.35 -17.74
C ALA A 319 -1.60 1.18 -19.02
N LYS A 320 -2.73 1.03 -19.71
CA LYS A 320 -3.03 1.77 -20.93
C LYS A 320 -3.59 3.15 -20.63
N GLY A 321 -3.05 4.19 -21.25
CA GLY A 321 -3.58 5.55 -21.18
C GLY A 321 -5.02 5.67 -21.71
N THR A 322 -5.57 6.87 -21.62
CA THR A 322 -6.92 7.20 -22.08
C THR A 322 -6.97 7.62 -23.55
N GLY A 323 -5.82 7.79 -24.18
CA GLY A 323 -5.65 8.36 -25.52
C GLY A 323 -5.66 9.90 -25.55
N ARG A 324 -5.65 10.54 -24.36
CA ARG A 324 -5.51 12.00 -24.26
C ARG A 324 -4.06 12.39 -24.58
N MET A 325 -3.90 13.41 -25.40
CA MET A 325 -2.59 13.96 -25.74
C MET A 325 -2.52 15.40 -25.22
N ALA A 326 -1.48 15.70 -24.46
CA ALA A 326 -1.22 17.07 -24.04
C ALA A 326 -0.88 17.92 -25.28
N PRO A 327 -1.30 19.20 -25.33
CA PRO A 327 -1.06 20.09 -26.49
C PRO A 327 0.41 20.16 -26.90
N GLU A 328 1.32 20.05 -25.96
CA GLU A 328 2.78 20.09 -26.15
C GLU A 328 3.31 18.89 -26.97
N PHE A 329 2.55 17.77 -27.02
CA PHE A 329 2.91 16.60 -27.83
C PHE A 329 2.15 16.51 -29.15
N ASP A 330 1.19 17.42 -29.40
CA ASP A 330 0.45 17.48 -30.66
C ASP A 330 1.21 18.36 -31.69
N PRO A 331 1.76 17.78 -32.76
CA PRO A 331 2.48 18.57 -33.78
C PRO A 331 1.66 19.71 -34.41
N ALA A 332 0.32 19.60 -34.39
CA ALA A 332 -0.55 20.68 -34.87
C ALA A 332 -0.59 21.89 -33.92
N ARG A 333 -0.18 21.71 -32.64
CA ARG A 333 -0.24 22.72 -31.59
C ARG A 333 1.11 23.14 -31.06
N ASN A 334 2.19 22.39 -31.38
CA ASN A 334 3.55 22.59 -30.88
C ASN A 334 4.55 22.99 -31.97
N PHE A 335 4.08 23.68 -33.01
CA PHE A 335 4.89 24.15 -34.13
C PHE A 335 5.56 23.02 -34.94
N GLY A 336 4.98 21.83 -34.95
CA GLY A 336 5.47 20.67 -35.70
C GLY A 336 6.55 19.86 -35.03
N ALA A 337 6.85 20.11 -33.73
CA ALA A 337 7.84 19.34 -32.97
C ALA A 337 7.34 17.90 -32.74
N LYS A 338 8.23 16.92 -32.91
CA LYS A 338 7.99 15.50 -32.66
C LYS A 338 8.75 15.13 -31.40
N LEU A 339 8.04 15.10 -30.25
CA LEU A 339 8.62 14.91 -28.94
C LEU A 339 8.37 13.49 -28.33
N MET A 340 7.46 12.75 -28.95
CA MET A 340 7.09 11.37 -28.52
C MET A 340 6.91 10.51 -29.77
#